data_57ab2fa982dc3197a786a62a1c8d917e
#
_entry.id   57ab2fa982dc3197a786a62a1c8d917e
#
_cell.length_a   1.000
_cell.length_b   1.000
_cell.length_c   1.000
_cell.angle_alpha   90.00
_cell.angle_beta   90.00
_cell.angle_gamma   90.00
#
_symmetry.space_group_name_H-M   'P 1'
#
loop_
_entity.id
_entity.type
_entity.pdbx_description
1 polymer ?
#
loop_
_entity_poly.entity_id
_entity_poly.type
_entity_poly.pdbx_seq_one_letter_code
_entity_poly.pdbx_strand_id
1 'polypeptide(L)'
;MVEARKNSFEFLGYDFMVDENLKVWLIEINSSPSMDHSTHVTERLVKLVLNDLPKVILDYPKARKKKDCETGGFIYCTRIRCRSRDHRMLT
;
A
#
# COMPACT_ATOMS: atom_id res chain seq x y z
N MET A 1 8.67 0.40 16.49
CA MET A 1 7.57 -0.58 16.42
C MET A 1 6.29 0.12 16.00
N VAL A 2 5.62 -0.42 15.03
CA VAL A 2 4.35 0.13 14.56
C VAL A 2 3.22 -0.61 15.27
N GLU A 3 2.46 0.11 16.06
CA GLU A 3 1.26 -0.43 16.65
C GLU A 3 0.06 -0.17 15.76
N ALA A 4 -0.76 -1.18 15.58
CA ALA A 4 -1.99 -1.01 14.83
C ALA A 4 -2.95 -0.14 15.66
N ARG A 5 -3.23 1.05 15.15
CA ARG A 5 -4.20 1.94 15.77
C ARG A 5 -5.54 1.80 15.08
N LYS A 6 -6.57 1.86 15.87
CA LYS A 6 -7.93 1.88 15.36
C LYS A 6 -8.16 3.19 14.60
N ASN A 7 -8.78 3.08 13.43
CA ASN A 7 -9.10 4.22 12.56
C ASN A 7 -7.88 4.99 12.05
N SER A 8 -6.78 4.29 11.85
CA SER A 8 -5.58 4.89 11.28
C SER A 8 -5.02 4.02 10.16
N PHE A 9 -4.22 4.64 9.31
CA PHE A 9 -3.55 3.94 8.21
C PHE A 9 -2.24 4.64 7.89
N GLU A 10 -1.36 3.96 7.18
CA GLU A 10 -0.17 4.54 6.58
C GLU A 10 -0.18 4.27 5.09
N PHE A 11 0.24 5.28 4.34
CA PHE A 11 0.44 5.18 2.90
C PHE A 11 1.93 5.22 2.63
N LEU A 12 2.46 4.11 2.11
CA LEU A 12 3.89 3.92 1.93
C LEU A 12 4.25 3.77 0.47
N GLY A 13 5.40 4.32 0.10
CA GLY A 13 5.99 4.10 -1.21
C GLY A 13 7.13 3.09 -1.11
N TYR A 14 7.14 2.10 -1.97
CA TYR A 14 8.15 1.07 -2.00
C TYR A 14 8.93 1.16 -3.28
N ASP A 15 10.26 1.26 -3.17
CA ASP A 15 11.14 1.27 -4.33
C ASP A 15 11.79 -0.09 -4.48
N PHE A 16 11.63 -0.67 -5.66
CA PHE A 16 12.20 -1.97 -6.00
C PHE A 16 13.18 -1.86 -7.14
N MET A 17 14.13 -2.77 -7.17
CA MET A 17 15.01 -2.96 -8.31
C MET A 17 14.93 -4.41 -8.75
N VAL A 18 14.93 -4.63 -10.05
CA VAL A 18 14.94 -5.97 -10.63
C VAL A 18 16.34 -6.20 -11.22
N ASP A 19 16.99 -7.27 -10.79
CA ASP A 19 18.31 -7.59 -11.31
C ASP A 19 18.23 -8.38 -12.62
N GLU A 20 19.39 -8.72 -13.18
CA GLU A 20 19.47 -9.45 -14.46
C GLU A 20 18.89 -10.85 -14.40
N ASN A 21 18.77 -11.42 -13.21
CA ASN A 21 18.14 -12.72 -12.98
C ASN A 21 16.65 -12.63 -12.69
N LEU A 22 16.07 -11.43 -12.87
CA LEU A 22 14.67 -11.13 -12.57
C LEU A 22 14.31 -11.26 -11.10
N LYS A 23 15.32 -11.19 -10.23
CA LYS A 23 15.07 -11.14 -8.79
C LYS A 23 14.74 -9.72 -8.37
N VAL A 24 13.70 -9.58 -7.56
CA VAL A 24 13.22 -8.29 -7.08
C VAL A 24 13.87 -7.98 -5.73
N TRP A 25 14.44 -6.80 -5.63
CA TRP A 25 15.05 -6.30 -4.41
C TRP A 25 14.31 -5.07 -3.92
N LEU A 26 13.95 -5.06 -2.66
CA LEU A 26 13.42 -3.86 -2.02
C LEU A 26 14.58 -2.95 -1.65
N ILE A 27 14.56 -1.73 -2.17
CA ILE A 27 15.64 -0.76 -1.95
C ILE A 27 15.30 0.17 -0.82
N GLU A 28 14.08 0.72 -0.84
CA GLU A 28 13.70 1.79 0.07
C GLU A 28 12.21 1.76 0.32
N ILE A 29 11.83 2.17 1.54
CA ILE A 29 10.44 2.38 1.91
C ILE A 29 10.30 3.84 2.34
N ASN A 30 9.38 4.56 1.70
CA ASN A 30 9.10 5.96 2.00
C ASN A 30 7.77 6.10 2.73
N SER A 31 7.80 6.76 3.88
CA SER A 31 6.58 7.03 4.65
C SER A 31 5.76 8.20 4.09
N SER A 32 6.36 8.97 3.21
CA SER A 32 5.69 10.11 2.57
C SER A 32 5.98 10.09 1.07
N PRO A 33 5.37 9.17 0.32
CA PRO A 33 5.65 9.07 -1.10
C PRO A 33 5.22 10.32 -1.85
N SER A 34 6.02 10.71 -2.84
CA SER A 34 5.71 11.86 -3.68
C SER A 34 4.47 11.58 -4.55
N MET A 35 3.60 12.56 -4.61
CA MET A 35 2.42 12.53 -5.46
C MET A 35 2.54 13.55 -6.60
N ASP A 36 3.74 13.90 -6.98
CA ASP A 36 3.99 14.89 -8.01
C ASP A 36 3.60 14.38 -9.39
N HIS A 37 3.03 15.29 -10.19
CA HIS A 37 2.63 15.00 -11.56
C HIS A 37 3.76 15.35 -12.54
N SER A 38 4.89 14.66 -12.39
CA SER A 38 6.08 14.96 -13.19
C SER A 38 5.98 14.46 -14.64
N THR A 39 5.12 13.47 -14.89
CA THR A 39 4.87 12.92 -16.23
C THR A 39 3.39 12.60 -16.39
N HIS A 40 2.96 12.33 -17.63
CA HIS A 40 1.58 11.89 -17.86
C HIS A 40 1.29 10.55 -17.18
N VAL A 41 2.30 9.70 -17.08
CA VAL A 41 2.14 8.40 -16.42
C VAL A 41 1.94 8.60 -14.93
N THR A 42 2.78 9.39 -14.27
CA THR A 42 2.65 9.66 -12.84
C THR A 42 1.36 10.40 -12.52
N GLU A 43 0.95 11.34 -13.34
CA GLU A 43 -0.31 12.04 -13.17
C GLU A 43 -1.49 11.06 -13.16
N ARG A 44 -1.53 10.17 -14.14
CA ARG A 44 -2.60 9.16 -14.23
C ARG A 44 -2.59 8.23 -13.03
N LEU A 45 -1.41 7.73 -12.64
CA LEU A 45 -1.28 6.80 -11.53
C LEU A 45 -1.65 7.46 -10.20
N VAL A 46 -1.23 8.69 -9.97
CA VAL A 46 -1.58 9.43 -8.75
C VAL A 46 -3.08 9.65 -8.66
N LYS A 47 -3.72 10.04 -9.75
CA LYS A 47 -5.17 10.21 -9.77
C LYS A 47 -5.92 8.91 -9.46
N LEU A 48 -5.47 7.80 -10.03
CA LEU A 48 -6.06 6.49 -9.77
C LEU A 48 -5.91 6.09 -8.30
N VAL A 49 -4.73 6.27 -7.74
CA VAL A 49 -4.47 5.94 -6.33
C VAL A 49 -5.33 6.79 -5.41
N LEU A 50 -5.39 8.09 -5.63
CA LEU A 50 -6.18 9.00 -4.79
C LEU A 50 -7.68 8.72 -4.91
N ASN A 51 -8.12 8.27 -6.07
CA ASN A 51 -9.51 7.87 -6.27
C ASN A 51 -9.85 6.57 -5.54
N ASP A 52 -8.91 5.63 -5.50
CA ASP A 52 -9.14 4.30 -4.94
C ASP A 52 -8.85 4.23 -3.43
N LEU A 53 -8.05 5.14 -2.91
CA LEU A 53 -7.66 5.13 -1.50
C LEU A 53 -8.85 5.14 -0.54
N PRO A 54 -9.88 5.99 -0.71
CA PRO A 54 -11.04 5.95 0.16
C PRO A 54 -11.79 4.61 0.14
N LYS A 55 -11.75 3.90 -0.96
CA LYS A 55 -12.38 2.58 -1.05
C LYS A 55 -11.76 1.58 -0.07
N VAL A 56 -10.45 1.68 0.14
CA VAL A 56 -9.73 0.84 1.08
C VAL A 56 -9.92 1.33 2.51
N ILE A 57 -9.86 2.62 2.73
CA ILE A 57 -9.87 3.20 4.07
C ILE A 57 -11.27 3.24 4.66
N LEU A 58 -12.26 3.62 3.85
CA LEU A 58 -13.62 3.86 4.32
C LEU A 58 -14.55 2.69 4.02
N ASP A 59 -14.54 2.18 2.80
CA ASP A 59 -15.50 1.18 2.37
C ASP A 59 -15.13 -0.24 2.83
N TYR A 60 -13.87 -0.61 2.66
CA TYR A 60 -13.42 -1.96 2.97
C TYR A 60 -13.64 -2.35 4.44
N PRO A 61 -13.33 -1.52 5.44
CA PRO A 61 -13.56 -1.89 6.84
C PRO A 61 -15.03 -2.08 7.18
N LYS A 62 -15.93 -1.42 6.46
CA LYS A 62 -17.36 -1.50 6.68
C LYS A 62 -18.04 -2.58 5.86
N ALA A 63 -17.34 -3.19 4.93
CA ALA A 63 -17.92 -4.18 4.04
C ALA A 63 -18.30 -5.45 4.80
N ARG A 64 -19.51 -5.93 4.57
CA ARG A 64 -19.98 -7.19 5.14
C ARG A 64 -19.18 -8.37 4.61
N LYS A 65 -19.01 -8.39 3.29
CA LYS A 65 -18.20 -9.38 2.59
C LYS A 65 -17.00 -8.67 2.00
N LYS A 66 -15.85 -8.84 2.64
CA LYS A 66 -14.61 -8.20 2.19
C LYS A 66 -14.24 -8.57 0.76
N LYS A 67 -14.59 -9.79 0.35
CA LYS A 67 -14.31 -10.28 -1.01
C LYS A 67 -15.03 -9.48 -2.09
N ASP A 68 -16.21 -8.96 -1.77
CA ASP A 68 -17.05 -8.27 -2.74
C ASP A 68 -16.82 -6.75 -2.73
N CYS A 69 -15.99 -6.27 -1.80
CA CYS A 69 -15.69 -4.85 -1.73
C CYS A 69 -14.78 -4.44 -2.87
N GLU A 70 -15.20 -3.43 -3.61
CA GLU A 70 -14.36 -2.86 -4.64
C GLU A 70 -13.27 -1.99 -4.03
N THR A 71 -12.03 -2.29 -4.33
CA THR A 71 -10.88 -1.56 -3.85
C THR A 71 -10.08 -0.90 -4.97
N GLY A 72 -10.63 -0.85 -6.18
CA GLY A 72 -9.95 -0.30 -7.34
C GLY A 72 -8.69 -1.07 -7.68
N GLY A 73 -7.57 -0.36 -7.80
CA GLY A 73 -6.28 -0.98 -8.10
C GLY A 73 -5.57 -1.58 -6.89
N PHE A 74 -6.10 -1.39 -5.68
CA PHE A 74 -5.48 -1.96 -4.50
C PHE A 74 -5.77 -3.44 -4.37
N ILE A 75 -4.74 -4.20 -4.00
CA ILE A 75 -4.82 -5.64 -3.84
C ILE A 75 -4.47 -5.98 -2.40
N TYR A 76 -5.33 -6.77 -1.76
CA TYR A 76 -5.03 -7.26 -0.41
C TYR A 76 -3.86 -8.24 -0.47
N CYS A 77 -2.79 -7.93 0.24
CA CYS A 77 -1.61 -8.77 0.27
C CYS A 77 -1.63 -9.75 1.43
N THR A 78 -1.65 -9.22 2.65
CA THR A 78 -1.66 -10.09 3.82
C THR A 78 -1.98 -9.29 5.07
N ARG A 79 -2.55 -9.98 6.03
CA ARG A 79 -2.75 -9.44 7.36
C ARG A 79 -1.75 -10.09 8.29
N ILE A 80 -0.88 -9.27 8.86
CA ILE A 80 0.14 -9.77 9.75
C ILE A 80 -0.08 -9.22 11.14
N ARG A 81 -0.04 -10.13 12.11
CA ARG A 81 0.09 -9.73 13.49
C ARG A 81 1.55 -9.44 13.74
N CYS A 82 1.86 -8.18 13.95
CA CYS A 82 3.18 -7.78 14.33
C CYS A 82 3.47 -8.32 15.74
N ARG A 83 4.29 -9.34 15.81
CA ARG A 83 4.86 -9.77 17.09
C ARG A 83 6.08 -8.91 17.33
N SER A 84 6.36 -8.61 18.60
CA SER A 84 7.50 -7.79 18.99
C SER A 84 8.85 -8.31 18.50
N ARG A 85 8.93 -9.57 18.12
CA ARG A 85 10.14 -10.19 17.60
C ARG A 85 10.23 -10.22 16.08
N ASP A 86 9.16 -9.92 15.42
CA ASP A 86 9.12 -9.99 13.98
C ASP A 86 9.30 -8.61 13.41
N HIS A 87 10.53 -8.30 13.04
CA HIS A 87 10.89 -7.04 12.43
C HIS A 87 10.69 -7.05 10.92
N ARG A 88 10.15 -8.10 10.39
CA ARG A 88 9.90 -8.17 8.96
C ARG A 88 8.66 -7.38 8.65
N MET A 89 8.91 -6.31 7.97
CA MET A 89 7.84 -5.50 7.41
C MET A 89 7.30 -6.25 6.22
N LEU A 90 6.18 -6.83 6.43
CA LEU A 90 5.49 -7.48 5.34
C LEU A 90 4.33 -6.62 4.95
N THR A 91 4.29 -6.35 3.77
CA THR A 91 3.24 -5.57 3.16
C THR A 91 2.29 -6.45 2.41
#